data_7b22d705a2338e2f8fc8d7decf2fade8
#
_entry.id   7b22d705a2338e2f8fc8d7decf2fade8
#
_cell.length_a   1.000
_cell.length_b   1.000
_cell.length_c   1.000
_cell.angle_alpha   90.00
_cell.angle_beta   90.00
_cell.angle_gamma   90.00
#
_symmetry.space_group_name_H-M   'P 1'
#
loop_
_entity.id
_entity.type
_entity.pdbx_description
1 polymer ?
#
loop_
_entity_poly.entity_id
_entity_poly.type
_entity_poly.pdbx_seq_one_letter_code
_entity_poly.pdbx_strand_id
1 'polypeptide(L)'
;MSSTYVNDLRLEEIGTGEASGTWGTKTNANLELIGEAFSYGSEAIANASTHTITIADGTSDEARSFYLKCTGGGQTCTVTLAPNTVSKVWMIENATSYTLTFSQGSGANVAVLAGEVKMIATDGLGSGGVVYDLLTDVNLAGTTAINAFKLGGTAVSSTAAELNILDGVTATTAELNIYDTGAAVGTVVASKTVTADANKDVASLRNLTLTGELDAATLDISGNADIDGTLEADVLTVDGVAAKVAGLETIYVPAAAMYPNTTSGCSSLAQVELSNGPEIKVLDFDASSDENAQFTVCFPKSWNEGTITFQ
;
A
#
# COMPACT_ATOMS: atom_id res chain seq x y z
N MET A 1 62.85 -32.99 30.25
CA MET A 1 61.88 -32.98 29.12
C MET A 1 61.92 -31.56 28.59
N SER A 2 61.99 -31.42 27.25
CA SER A 2 61.98 -30.11 26.60
C SER A 2 60.65 -29.40 26.86
N SER A 3 60.67 -28.08 27.02
CA SER A 3 59.49 -27.24 27.09
C SER A 3 58.60 -27.44 25.83
N THR A 4 57.29 -27.29 25.99
CA THR A 4 56.27 -27.44 24.92
C THR A 4 55.40 -26.17 24.87
N TYR A 5 54.63 -26.02 23.75
CA TYR A 5 53.75 -24.88 23.50
C TYR A 5 52.44 -25.38 22.88
N VAL A 6 51.78 -26.33 23.56
CA VAL A 6 50.63 -27.05 23.02
C VAL A 6 49.28 -26.44 23.40
N ASN A 7 49.26 -25.47 24.32
CA ASN A 7 48.04 -24.76 24.74
C ASN A 7 47.60 -23.71 23.71
N ASP A 8 46.34 -23.31 23.77
CA ASP A 8 45.70 -22.38 22.83
C ASP A 8 46.30 -20.98 22.81
N LEU A 9 46.99 -20.58 23.87
CA LEU A 9 47.72 -19.31 23.92
C LEU A 9 49.20 -19.45 23.57
N ARG A 10 49.67 -20.65 23.26
CA ARG A 10 51.07 -20.95 22.91
C ARG A 10 52.07 -20.49 23.98
N LEU A 11 51.64 -20.61 25.25
CA LEU A 11 52.48 -20.32 26.41
C LEU A 11 53.50 -21.47 26.61
N GLU A 12 54.68 -21.13 27.17
CA GLU A 12 55.68 -22.15 27.47
C GLU A 12 55.21 -23.05 28.62
N GLU A 13 55.07 -24.34 28.36
CA GLU A 13 54.87 -25.36 29.37
C GLU A 13 56.26 -25.90 29.74
N ILE A 14 56.77 -25.37 30.86
CA ILE A 14 58.14 -25.64 31.30
C ILE A 14 58.32 -27.10 31.66
N GLY A 15 59.22 -27.81 31.00
CA GLY A 15 59.53 -29.20 31.26
C GLY A 15 60.16 -29.39 32.62
N THR A 16 59.91 -30.54 33.29
CA THR A 16 60.47 -30.86 34.60
C THR A 16 61.99 -30.89 34.54
N GLY A 17 62.63 -30.09 35.39
CA GLY A 17 64.08 -29.96 35.48
C GLY A 17 64.68 -28.91 34.54
N GLU A 18 63.87 -28.33 33.67
CA GLU A 18 64.31 -27.19 32.83
C GLU A 18 64.12 -25.85 33.58
N ALA A 19 64.58 -24.78 33.06
CA ALA A 19 64.45 -23.46 33.62
C ALA A 19 65.16 -23.21 34.99
N SER A 20 66.16 -24.01 35.33
CA SER A 20 66.98 -23.73 36.52
C SER A 20 67.62 -22.35 36.35
N GLY A 21 67.37 -21.43 37.31
CA GLY A 21 67.82 -20.07 37.27
C GLY A 21 67.06 -19.11 36.37
N THR A 22 66.19 -19.59 35.53
CA THR A 22 65.37 -18.78 34.60
C THR A 22 63.85 -18.92 34.79
N TRP A 23 63.40 -19.71 35.77
CA TRP A 23 61.98 -20.00 36.02
C TRP A 23 61.14 -18.73 36.18
N GLY A 24 61.62 -17.77 36.98
CA GLY A 24 60.91 -16.51 37.19
C GLY A 24 60.71 -15.70 35.88
N THR A 25 61.73 -15.65 35.04
CA THR A 25 61.66 -15.00 33.74
C THR A 25 60.67 -15.62 32.81
N LYS A 26 60.66 -16.97 32.71
CA LYS A 26 59.74 -17.72 31.88
C LYS A 26 58.28 -17.59 32.36
N THR A 27 58.08 -17.63 33.69
CA THR A 27 56.75 -17.40 34.28
C THR A 27 56.24 -16.02 34.04
N ASN A 28 57.09 -14.98 34.18
CA ASN A 28 56.72 -13.61 33.90
C ASN A 28 56.37 -13.42 32.41
N ALA A 29 57.15 -13.99 31.50
CA ALA A 29 56.85 -13.97 30.06
C ALA A 29 55.47 -14.57 29.76
N ASN A 30 55.15 -15.72 30.36
CA ASN A 30 53.83 -16.32 30.23
C ASN A 30 52.69 -15.42 30.78
N LEU A 31 52.90 -14.73 31.91
CA LEU A 31 51.92 -13.77 32.44
C LEU A 31 51.72 -12.58 31.52
N GLU A 32 52.79 -12.08 30.87
CA GLU A 32 52.71 -11.02 29.86
C GLU A 32 51.91 -11.49 28.64
N LEU A 33 52.16 -12.69 28.14
CA LEU A 33 51.39 -13.29 27.01
C LEU A 33 49.92 -13.53 27.36
N ILE A 34 49.59 -13.88 28.61
CA ILE A 34 48.20 -13.92 29.08
C ILE A 34 47.56 -12.53 29.04
N GLY A 35 48.28 -11.49 29.50
CA GLY A 35 47.83 -10.12 29.40
C GLY A 35 47.59 -9.68 27.95
N GLU A 36 48.48 -10.06 27.04
CA GLU A 36 48.38 -9.83 25.61
C GLU A 36 47.08 -10.49 25.02
N ALA A 37 46.74 -11.68 25.47
CA ALA A 37 45.57 -12.40 24.98
C ALA A 37 44.24 -11.70 25.25
N PHE A 38 44.19 -10.75 26.17
CA PHE A 38 43.01 -9.90 26.47
C PHE A 38 43.15 -8.47 25.92
N SER A 39 44.22 -8.17 25.17
CA SER A 39 44.55 -6.84 24.69
C SER A 39 44.02 -6.57 23.28
N TYR A 40 44.41 -5.42 22.76
CA TYR A 40 44.25 -4.98 21.38
C TYR A 40 45.54 -5.23 20.60
N GLY A 41 45.43 -5.82 19.41
CA GLY A 41 46.51 -5.97 18.44
C GLY A 41 46.14 -5.40 17.08
N SER A 42 47.16 -5.12 16.27
CA SER A 42 46.99 -4.66 14.90
C SER A 42 47.87 -5.44 13.95
N GLU A 43 47.28 -6.12 12.97
CA GLU A 43 47.98 -6.90 11.94
C GLU A 43 47.91 -6.19 10.61
N ALA A 44 49.03 -6.11 9.91
CA ALA A 44 49.09 -5.55 8.56
C ALA A 44 48.97 -6.65 7.53
N ILE A 45 47.79 -6.76 6.93
CA ILE A 45 47.48 -7.77 5.89
C ILE A 45 48.31 -7.47 4.64
N ALA A 46 48.97 -8.50 4.12
CA ALA A 46 49.74 -8.40 2.90
C ALA A 46 48.85 -8.07 1.68
N ASN A 47 49.37 -7.36 0.70
CA ASN A 47 48.76 -7.20 -0.60
C ASN A 47 48.90 -8.49 -1.45
N ALA A 48 48.25 -9.54 -1.00
CA ALA A 48 48.26 -10.87 -1.59
C ALA A 48 46.88 -11.53 -1.42
N SER A 49 46.63 -12.57 -2.23
CA SER A 49 45.40 -13.36 -2.11
C SER A 49 45.31 -14.23 -0.86
N THR A 50 46.47 -14.42 -0.20
CA THR A 50 46.61 -15.17 1.06
C THR A 50 47.50 -14.44 2.02
N HIS A 51 47.20 -14.52 3.31
CA HIS A 51 48.01 -14.02 4.41
C HIS A 51 47.89 -14.98 5.61
N THR A 52 48.99 -15.23 6.33
CA THR A 52 48.96 -16.10 7.50
C THR A 52 49.28 -15.29 8.75
N ILE A 53 48.39 -15.33 9.72
CA ILE A 53 48.55 -14.77 11.04
C ILE A 53 48.91 -15.91 12.00
N THR A 54 50.00 -15.84 12.71
CA THR A 54 50.51 -16.92 13.54
C THR A 54 50.63 -16.48 14.98
N ILE A 55 50.02 -17.21 15.91
CA ILE A 55 50.34 -17.07 17.35
C ILE A 55 51.65 -17.74 17.62
N ALA A 56 52.65 -16.93 17.94
CA ALA A 56 54.03 -17.39 18.13
C ALA A 56 54.21 -18.16 19.44
N ASP A 57 55.11 -19.15 19.44
CA ASP A 57 55.42 -19.96 20.60
C ASP A 57 56.23 -19.16 21.63
N GLY A 58 55.62 -18.89 22.81
CA GLY A 58 56.27 -18.28 23.93
C GLY A 58 56.80 -16.85 23.72
N THR A 59 56.44 -16.18 22.64
CA THR A 59 56.84 -14.81 22.31
C THR A 59 55.62 -13.95 21.98
N SER A 60 55.73 -12.63 22.21
CA SER A 60 54.69 -11.67 21.89
C SER A 60 54.38 -11.65 20.40
N ASP A 61 53.07 -11.57 20.06
CA ASP A 61 52.58 -11.36 18.70
C ASP A 61 51.16 -10.74 18.75
N GLU A 62 50.79 -10.06 17.68
CA GLU A 62 49.50 -9.35 17.56
C GLU A 62 48.30 -10.31 17.46
N ALA A 63 48.54 -11.52 16.90
CA ALA A 63 47.45 -12.52 16.69
C ALA A 63 46.93 -13.12 17.99
N ARG A 64 47.74 -13.03 19.08
CA ARG A 64 47.30 -13.47 20.41
C ARG A 64 46.19 -12.57 20.98
N SER A 65 46.13 -11.31 20.60
CA SER A 65 45.20 -10.32 21.12
C SER A 65 43.73 -10.76 20.94
N PHE A 66 42.88 -10.36 21.89
CA PHE A 66 41.44 -10.61 21.79
C PHE A 66 40.80 -9.78 20.69
N TYR A 67 41.10 -8.46 20.66
CA TYR A 67 40.68 -7.57 19.58
C TYR A 67 41.83 -7.45 18.58
N LEU A 68 41.58 -7.90 17.33
CA LEU A 68 42.59 -7.85 16.29
C LEU A 68 42.12 -6.96 15.16
N LYS A 69 42.78 -5.84 14.95
CA LYS A 69 42.55 -4.92 13.85
C LYS A 69 43.39 -5.29 12.64
N CYS A 70 42.77 -5.65 11.56
CA CYS A 70 43.43 -5.92 10.29
C CYS A 70 43.48 -4.66 9.44
N THR A 71 44.71 -4.24 9.08
CA THR A 71 45.01 -3.01 8.32
C THR A 71 45.74 -3.36 7.01
N GLY A 72 46.01 -2.36 6.16
CA GLY A 72 46.77 -2.56 4.92
C GLY A 72 45.98 -3.32 3.85
N GLY A 73 46.63 -4.29 3.23
CA GLY A 73 46.04 -5.07 2.10
C GLY A 73 45.94 -4.24 0.82
N GLY A 74 45.54 -4.88 -0.27
CA GLY A 74 45.34 -4.24 -1.58
C GLY A 74 44.35 -5.04 -2.47
N GLN A 75 43.87 -6.15 -1.96
CA GLN A 75 42.92 -7.04 -2.61
C GLN A 75 42.18 -7.92 -1.59
N THR A 76 41.13 -8.61 -2.01
CA THR A 76 40.50 -9.67 -1.24
C THR A 76 41.53 -10.74 -0.86
N CYS A 77 41.55 -11.13 0.42
CA CYS A 77 42.57 -11.99 0.98
C CYS A 77 41.96 -13.09 1.85
N THR A 78 42.45 -14.33 1.70
CA THR A 78 42.22 -15.40 2.67
C THR A 78 43.26 -15.29 3.78
N VAL A 79 42.79 -15.06 5.00
CA VAL A 79 43.64 -14.94 6.19
C VAL A 79 43.61 -16.26 6.94
N THR A 80 44.76 -16.94 6.96
CA THR A 80 44.90 -18.22 7.70
C THR A 80 45.32 -17.96 9.13
N LEU A 81 44.53 -18.44 10.08
CA LEU A 81 44.81 -18.39 11.51
C LEU A 81 45.66 -19.63 11.90
N ALA A 82 46.93 -19.39 12.29
CA ALA A 82 47.86 -20.44 12.60
C ALA A 82 48.38 -20.31 14.07
N PRO A 83 48.82 -21.43 14.66
CA PRO A 83 48.70 -22.80 14.15
C PRO A 83 47.24 -23.28 14.14
N ASN A 84 46.89 -24.20 13.25
CA ASN A 84 45.51 -24.70 13.08
C ASN A 84 45.04 -25.59 14.24
N THR A 85 45.80 -25.72 15.27
CA THR A 85 45.47 -26.43 16.52
C THR A 85 45.01 -25.50 17.63
N VAL A 86 44.94 -24.18 17.37
CA VAL A 86 44.48 -23.20 18.34
C VAL A 86 42.98 -23.02 18.33
N SER A 87 42.33 -23.23 19.46
CA SER A 87 40.92 -22.94 19.70
C SER A 87 40.82 -21.61 20.46
N LYS A 88 40.33 -20.56 19.79
CA LYS A 88 40.33 -19.21 20.37
C LYS A 88 39.20 -18.36 19.80
N VAL A 89 38.77 -17.37 20.56
CA VAL A 89 37.83 -16.32 20.12
C VAL A 89 38.58 -15.04 19.83
N TRP A 90 38.23 -14.40 18.73
CA TRP A 90 38.69 -13.06 18.36
C TRP A 90 37.53 -12.12 18.09
N MET A 91 37.71 -10.86 18.38
CA MET A 91 36.94 -9.78 17.79
C MET A 91 37.79 -9.16 16.67
N ILE A 92 37.43 -9.43 15.43
CA ILE A 92 38.17 -8.99 14.24
C ILE A 92 37.55 -7.69 13.70
N GLU A 93 38.39 -6.63 13.61
CA GLU A 93 38.06 -5.42 12.84
C GLU A 93 38.76 -5.49 11.48
N ASN A 94 37.99 -5.50 10.41
CA ASN A 94 38.53 -5.35 9.06
C ASN A 94 38.60 -3.87 8.67
N ALA A 95 39.70 -3.21 8.98
CA ALA A 95 39.96 -1.82 8.61
C ALA A 95 40.56 -1.68 7.19
N THR A 96 40.57 -2.75 6.37
CA THR A 96 40.99 -2.71 4.96
C THR A 96 39.81 -2.28 4.07
N SER A 97 40.10 -2.02 2.80
CA SER A 97 39.07 -1.72 1.80
C SER A 97 38.53 -2.98 1.07
N TYR A 98 38.93 -4.17 1.50
CA TYR A 98 38.62 -5.44 0.81
C TYR A 98 38.05 -6.46 1.79
N THR A 99 37.36 -7.46 1.27
CA THR A 99 36.89 -8.59 2.09
C THR A 99 38.05 -9.44 2.55
N LEU A 100 38.09 -9.77 3.84
CA LEU A 100 39.00 -10.75 4.42
C LEU A 100 38.23 -12.01 4.77
N THR A 101 38.71 -13.18 4.30
CA THR A 101 38.11 -14.49 4.62
C THR A 101 39.00 -15.22 5.61
N PHE A 102 38.56 -15.37 6.85
CA PHE A 102 39.30 -16.07 7.90
C PHE A 102 39.11 -17.58 7.78
N SER A 103 40.22 -18.30 7.79
CA SER A 103 40.32 -19.74 7.62
C SER A 103 41.29 -20.34 8.65
N GLN A 104 41.08 -21.57 9.10
CA GLN A 104 42.02 -22.29 9.94
C GLN A 104 42.48 -23.62 9.33
N GLY A 105 41.64 -24.21 8.46
CA GLY A 105 41.89 -25.48 7.82
C GLY A 105 41.02 -25.64 6.57
N SER A 106 40.59 -26.87 6.31
CA SER A 106 39.68 -27.16 5.19
C SER A 106 38.19 -27.02 5.52
N GLY A 107 37.87 -26.65 6.76
CA GLY A 107 36.51 -26.44 7.22
C GLY A 107 35.89 -25.11 6.77
N ALA A 108 34.75 -24.76 7.34
CA ALA A 108 34.05 -23.52 7.02
C ALA A 108 34.86 -22.29 7.41
N ASN A 109 34.75 -21.25 6.61
CA ASN A 109 35.44 -19.97 6.77
C ASN A 109 34.44 -18.85 7.04
N VAL A 110 34.91 -17.74 7.63
CA VAL A 110 34.12 -16.55 7.89
C VAL A 110 34.65 -15.37 7.07
N ALA A 111 33.79 -14.74 6.29
CA ALA A 111 34.09 -13.49 5.60
C ALA A 111 33.78 -12.29 6.53
N VAL A 112 34.72 -11.36 6.60
CA VAL A 112 34.58 -10.07 7.27
C VAL A 112 34.69 -8.98 6.21
N LEU A 113 33.60 -8.26 5.92
CA LEU A 113 33.58 -7.24 4.88
C LEU A 113 34.38 -6.01 5.28
N ALA A 114 34.76 -5.19 4.31
CA ALA A 114 35.47 -3.94 4.57
C ALA A 114 34.69 -3.07 5.56
N GLY A 115 35.35 -2.65 6.63
CA GLY A 115 34.76 -1.84 7.70
C GLY A 115 33.93 -2.59 8.73
N GLU A 116 33.77 -3.92 8.59
CA GLU A 116 33.04 -4.72 9.60
C GLU A 116 33.89 -5.06 10.81
N VAL A 117 33.20 -5.25 11.92
CA VAL A 117 33.73 -5.91 13.13
C VAL A 117 32.92 -7.17 13.37
N LYS A 118 33.57 -8.32 13.43
CA LYS A 118 32.96 -9.60 13.72
C LYS A 118 33.62 -10.31 14.89
N MET A 119 32.82 -11.06 15.64
CA MET A 119 33.32 -11.99 16.65
C MET A 119 33.37 -13.38 16.02
N ILE A 120 34.55 -13.96 15.93
CA ILE A 120 34.80 -15.27 15.34
C ILE A 120 35.46 -16.21 16.35
N ALA A 121 35.32 -17.50 16.15
CA ALA A 121 36.05 -18.50 16.93
C ALA A 121 36.63 -19.58 16.01
N THR A 122 37.73 -20.19 16.43
CA THR A 122 38.29 -21.41 15.80
C THR A 122 38.13 -22.58 16.74
N ASP A 123 38.04 -23.81 16.17
CA ASP A 123 37.91 -25.05 16.95
C ASP A 123 39.23 -25.78 17.21
N GLY A 124 40.28 -25.40 16.49
CA GLY A 124 41.64 -25.99 16.68
C GLY A 124 41.74 -27.45 16.22
N LEU A 125 40.88 -27.94 15.35
CA LEU A 125 40.86 -29.35 14.94
C LEU A 125 41.87 -29.70 13.84
N GLY A 126 42.93 -28.91 13.69
CA GLY A 126 44.01 -29.19 12.74
C GLY A 126 43.60 -28.95 11.29
N SER A 127 43.89 -29.92 10.41
CA SER A 127 43.62 -29.77 8.96
C SER A 127 42.14 -29.60 8.62
N GLY A 128 41.22 -30.04 9.47
CA GLY A 128 39.78 -29.86 9.34
C GLY A 128 39.21 -28.64 10.03
N GLY A 129 40.08 -27.78 10.62
CA GLY A 129 39.67 -26.65 11.45
C GLY A 129 38.64 -25.75 10.80
N VAL A 130 37.69 -25.28 11.60
CA VAL A 130 36.53 -24.44 11.22
C VAL A 130 36.66 -23.10 11.90
N VAL A 131 36.28 -22.06 11.17
CA VAL A 131 36.05 -20.72 11.75
C VAL A 131 34.55 -20.48 11.84
N TYR A 132 34.07 -20.13 13.04
CA TYR A 132 32.68 -19.83 13.33
C TYR A 132 32.43 -18.32 13.41
N ASP A 133 31.35 -17.84 12.80
CA ASP A 133 30.81 -16.50 13.08
C ASP A 133 29.88 -16.64 14.30
N LEU A 134 30.25 -16.01 15.41
CA LEU A 134 29.56 -16.18 16.69
C LEU A 134 28.26 -15.36 16.79
N LEU A 135 28.02 -14.42 15.85
CA LEU A 135 26.87 -13.52 15.88
C LEU A 135 25.94 -13.68 14.66
N THR A 136 26.05 -14.79 13.93
CA THR A 136 25.22 -15.05 12.74
C THR A 136 23.72 -15.16 13.08
N ASP A 137 23.38 -15.84 14.18
CA ASP A 137 21.98 -16.10 14.60
C ASP A 137 21.75 -15.53 16.01
N VAL A 138 21.83 -14.20 16.13
CA VAL A 138 21.65 -13.53 17.42
C VAL A 138 20.17 -13.45 17.77
N ASN A 139 19.74 -14.22 18.78
CA ASN A 139 18.44 -14.08 19.41
C ASN A 139 18.55 -13.10 20.59
N LEU A 140 18.01 -11.89 20.40
CA LEU A 140 17.97 -10.85 21.43
C LEU A 140 16.67 -10.99 22.23
N ALA A 141 16.72 -11.66 23.38
CA ALA A 141 15.60 -11.76 24.30
C ALA A 141 15.43 -10.44 25.09
N GLY A 142 14.21 -9.95 25.19
CA GLY A 142 13.89 -8.71 25.91
C GLY A 142 13.82 -7.48 25.00
N THR A 143 13.90 -6.29 25.60
CA THR A 143 13.81 -5.02 24.85
C THR A 143 15.19 -4.61 24.32
N THR A 144 15.31 -4.42 23.03
CA THR A 144 16.52 -3.94 22.37
C THR A 144 16.28 -2.52 21.83
N ALA A 145 17.07 -1.55 22.25
CA ALA A 145 17.07 -0.20 21.70
C ALA A 145 18.05 -0.13 20.53
N ILE A 146 17.56 0.23 19.35
CA ILE A 146 18.36 0.37 18.13
C ILE A 146 18.25 1.81 17.65
N ASN A 147 19.35 2.55 17.62
CA ASN A 147 19.35 3.95 17.17
C ASN A 147 19.22 4.07 15.64
N ALA A 148 19.71 3.09 14.89
CA ALA A 148 19.59 3.04 13.44
C ALA A 148 19.41 1.58 12.99
N PHE A 149 18.26 1.30 12.36
CA PHE A 149 17.95 -0.02 11.82
C PHE A 149 18.15 -0.03 10.30
N LYS A 150 18.93 -1.01 9.81
CA LYS A 150 19.16 -1.21 8.37
C LYS A 150 18.81 -2.61 7.97
N LEU A 151 18.12 -2.76 6.85
CA LEU A 151 17.85 -4.04 6.19
C LEU A 151 18.62 -4.08 4.87
N GLY A 152 19.52 -5.06 4.71
CA GLY A 152 20.34 -5.20 3.50
C GLY A 152 21.16 -3.94 3.17
N GLY A 153 21.65 -3.24 4.21
CA GLY A 153 22.43 -2.01 4.04
C GLY A 153 21.60 -0.73 3.90
N THR A 154 20.30 -0.81 3.66
CA THR A 154 19.39 0.33 3.53
C THR A 154 18.80 0.71 4.89
N ALA A 155 18.91 1.98 5.27
CA ALA A 155 18.31 2.48 6.50
C ALA A 155 16.77 2.45 6.43
N VAL A 156 16.13 1.91 7.48
CA VAL A 156 14.71 2.05 7.69
C VAL A 156 14.47 3.43 8.31
N SER A 157 13.91 4.35 7.53
CA SER A 157 13.63 5.73 7.96
C SER A 157 12.29 5.90 8.66
N SER A 158 11.41 4.89 8.59
CA SER A 158 10.11 4.93 9.25
C SER A 158 10.25 4.95 10.76
N THR A 159 9.50 5.81 11.41
CA THR A 159 9.40 5.85 12.88
C THR A 159 8.65 4.61 13.41
N ALA A 160 8.80 4.30 14.69
CA ALA A 160 8.04 3.23 15.32
C ALA A 160 6.52 3.44 15.22
N ALA A 161 6.05 4.70 15.31
CA ALA A 161 4.63 5.03 15.15
C ALA A 161 4.13 4.69 13.73
N GLU A 162 4.90 5.03 12.69
CA GLU A 162 4.55 4.72 11.29
C GLU A 162 4.58 3.21 11.01
N LEU A 163 5.52 2.46 11.58
CA LEU A 163 5.54 1.00 11.46
C LEU A 163 4.37 0.35 12.20
N ASN A 164 3.99 0.87 13.37
CA ASN A 164 2.88 0.35 14.16
C ASN A 164 1.50 0.59 13.51
N ILE A 165 1.36 1.58 12.61
CA ILE A 165 0.15 1.76 11.78
C ILE A 165 -0.10 0.53 10.89
N LEU A 166 0.94 -0.18 10.50
CA LEU A 166 0.84 -1.40 9.68
C LEU A 166 0.58 -2.67 10.49
N ASP A 167 0.56 -2.58 11.83
CA ASP A 167 0.25 -3.72 12.68
C ASP A 167 -1.21 -4.18 12.45
N GLY A 168 -1.38 -5.46 12.16
CA GLY A 168 -2.68 -6.05 11.83
C GLY A 168 -3.19 -5.78 10.40
N VAL A 169 -2.47 -5.06 9.57
CA VAL A 169 -2.82 -4.90 8.16
C VAL A 169 -2.56 -6.21 7.40
N THR A 170 -3.63 -6.83 6.92
CA THR A 170 -3.58 -8.08 6.12
C THR A 170 -3.62 -7.82 4.61
N ALA A 171 -3.81 -6.55 4.20
CA ALA A 171 -3.85 -6.15 2.79
C ALA A 171 -2.48 -6.35 2.12
N THR A 172 -2.49 -6.89 0.92
CA THR A 172 -1.29 -7.02 0.08
C THR A 172 -0.79 -5.65 -0.39
N THR A 173 0.46 -5.56 -0.82
CA THR A 173 1.01 -4.34 -1.41
C THR A 173 0.19 -3.85 -2.61
N ALA A 174 -0.35 -4.77 -3.43
CA ALA A 174 -1.20 -4.43 -4.58
C ALA A 174 -2.51 -3.76 -4.13
N GLU A 175 -3.14 -4.28 -3.08
CA GLU A 175 -4.36 -3.71 -2.50
C GLU A 175 -4.10 -2.36 -1.84
N LEU A 176 -3.00 -2.19 -1.11
CA LEU A 176 -2.62 -0.90 -0.54
C LEU A 176 -2.35 0.15 -1.62
N ASN A 177 -1.72 -0.24 -2.73
CA ASN A 177 -1.44 0.66 -3.84
C ASN A 177 -2.69 1.13 -4.60
N ILE A 178 -3.86 0.50 -4.38
CA ILE A 178 -5.14 1.00 -4.91
C ILE A 178 -5.50 2.35 -4.28
N TYR A 179 -5.11 2.59 -3.03
CA TYR A 179 -5.37 3.85 -2.32
C TYR A 179 -4.49 5.01 -2.79
N ASP A 180 -3.31 4.73 -3.35
CA ASP A 180 -2.47 5.76 -3.97
C ASP A 180 -3.01 6.13 -5.35
N THR A 181 -3.84 7.15 -5.40
CA THR A 181 -4.47 7.61 -6.64
C THR A 181 -3.55 8.46 -7.51
N GLY A 182 -2.50 9.06 -6.93
CA GLY A 182 -1.65 10.03 -7.62
C GLY A 182 -2.38 11.29 -8.10
N ALA A 183 -3.63 11.49 -7.66
CA ALA A 183 -4.49 12.61 -8.04
C ALA A 183 -5.06 13.31 -6.80
N ALA A 184 -5.61 14.51 -6.98
CA ALA A 184 -6.31 15.22 -5.91
C ALA A 184 -7.51 14.41 -5.40
N VAL A 185 -7.80 14.48 -4.10
CA VAL A 185 -8.99 13.85 -3.51
C VAL A 185 -10.26 14.34 -4.20
N GLY A 186 -11.23 13.44 -4.37
CA GLY A 186 -12.45 13.71 -5.13
C GLY A 186 -12.35 13.39 -6.63
N THR A 187 -11.16 13.10 -7.16
CA THR A 187 -10.97 12.71 -8.56
C THR A 187 -10.94 11.20 -8.70
N VAL A 188 -11.77 10.65 -9.58
CA VAL A 188 -11.80 9.21 -9.89
C VAL A 188 -10.68 8.86 -10.84
N VAL A 189 -9.87 7.87 -10.46
CA VAL A 189 -8.75 7.33 -11.25
C VAL A 189 -9.01 5.88 -11.58
N ALA A 190 -8.72 5.45 -12.81
CA ALA A 190 -8.91 4.07 -13.24
C ALA A 190 -8.12 3.08 -12.37
N SER A 191 -8.75 1.96 -11.99
CA SER A 191 -8.18 0.91 -11.14
C SER A 191 -7.70 1.39 -9.76
N LYS A 192 -8.28 2.48 -9.26
CA LYS A 192 -7.96 3.05 -7.94
C LYS A 192 -9.24 3.21 -7.10
N THR A 193 -9.05 3.42 -5.81
CA THR A 193 -10.15 3.74 -4.89
C THR A 193 -10.80 5.06 -5.27
N VAL A 194 -12.13 5.11 -5.16
CA VAL A 194 -12.87 6.37 -5.29
C VAL A 194 -12.81 7.09 -3.95
N THR A 195 -12.25 8.30 -3.96
CA THR A 195 -12.16 9.16 -2.79
C THR A 195 -13.06 10.38 -2.96
N ALA A 196 -13.70 10.83 -1.89
CA ALA A 196 -14.39 12.12 -1.86
C ALA A 196 -13.43 13.21 -1.35
N ASP A 197 -13.64 14.45 -1.78
CA ASP A 197 -12.91 15.62 -1.27
C ASP A 197 -13.44 16.10 0.10
N ALA A 198 -12.94 17.23 0.61
CA ALA A 198 -13.35 17.81 1.88
C ALA A 198 -14.84 18.24 1.93
N ASN A 199 -15.45 18.51 0.77
CA ASN A 199 -16.86 18.86 0.63
C ASN A 199 -17.74 17.60 0.45
N LYS A 200 -17.14 16.41 0.37
CA LYS A 200 -17.76 15.11 0.08
C LYS A 200 -18.14 14.95 -1.41
N ASP A 201 -17.47 15.69 -2.29
CA ASP A 201 -17.69 15.62 -3.73
C ASP A 201 -16.81 14.54 -4.37
N VAL A 202 -17.37 13.87 -5.40
CA VAL A 202 -16.68 12.92 -6.28
C VAL A 202 -16.82 13.41 -7.71
N ALA A 203 -15.70 13.73 -8.33
CA ALA A 203 -15.64 14.24 -9.70
C ALA A 203 -15.07 13.20 -10.68
N SER A 204 -15.26 13.46 -11.99
CA SER A 204 -14.67 12.65 -13.08
C SER A 204 -15.21 11.21 -13.19
N LEU A 205 -16.41 10.93 -12.69
CA LEU A 205 -17.12 9.70 -13.03
C LEU A 205 -17.54 9.76 -14.50
N ARG A 206 -17.07 8.82 -15.31
CA ARG A 206 -17.47 8.72 -16.72
C ARG A 206 -18.85 8.10 -16.87
N ASN A 207 -19.12 7.02 -16.16
CA ASN A 207 -20.39 6.33 -16.13
C ASN A 207 -20.71 5.96 -14.69
N LEU A 208 -21.97 6.14 -14.29
CA LEU A 208 -22.50 5.66 -13.02
C LEU A 208 -23.66 4.72 -13.31
N THR A 209 -23.52 3.43 -12.94
CA THR A 209 -24.58 2.43 -13.05
C THR A 209 -25.05 2.09 -11.65
N LEU A 210 -26.33 2.32 -11.38
CA LEU A 210 -26.97 1.94 -10.12
C LEU A 210 -27.92 0.78 -10.40
N THR A 211 -27.91 -0.23 -9.54
CA THR A 211 -28.87 -1.36 -9.58
C THR A 211 -30.08 -1.12 -8.67
N GLY A 212 -30.09 -0.05 -7.94
CA GLY A 212 -31.12 0.38 -7.02
C GLY A 212 -31.53 1.82 -7.27
N GLU A 213 -32.01 2.49 -6.26
CA GLU A 213 -32.50 3.86 -6.27
C GLU A 213 -31.37 4.89 -6.19
N LEU A 214 -31.52 6.02 -6.87
CA LEU A 214 -30.75 7.24 -6.65
C LEU A 214 -31.59 8.19 -5.77
N ASP A 215 -31.24 8.31 -4.50
CA ASP A 215 -31.82 9.32 -3.60
C ASP A 215 -30.94 10.58 -3.66
N ALA A 216 -31.49 11.64 -4.22
CA ALA A 216 -30.82 12.93 -4.38
C ALA A 216 -31.77 14.07 -4.11
N ALA A 217 -31.34 15.08 -3.34
CA ALA A 217 -32.14 16.27 -3.08
C ALA A 217 -32.43 17.08 -4.36
N THR A 218 -31.49 17.10 -5.29
CA THR A 218 -31.59 17.72 -6.61
C THR A 218 -30.87 16.87 -7.65
N LEU A 219 -31.41 16.83 -8.87
CA LEU A 219 -30.77 16.20 -10.01
C LEU A 219 -30.69 17.24 -11.13
N ASP A 220 -29.45 17.65 -11.47
CA ASP A 220 -29.16 18.57 -12.59
C ASP A 220 -28.55 17.78 -13.75
N ILE A 221 -29.21 17.80 -14.89
CA ILE A 221 -28.78 17.11 -16.11
C ILE A 221 -28.60 18.15 -17.22
N SER A 222 -27.34 18.43 -17.56
CA SER A 222 -27.00 19.37 -18.62
C SER A 222 -27.22 18.84 -20.04
N GLY A 223 -27.47 17.53 -20.18
CA GLY A 223 -27.73 16.86 -21.46
C GLY A 223 -29.15 16.32 -21.55
N ASN A 224 -29.37 15.27 -22.34
CA ASN A 224 -30.65 14.60 -22.46
C ASN A 224 -30.89 13.64 -21.27
N ALA A 225 -32.12 13.58 -20.78
CA ALA A 225 -32.60 12.50 -19.92
C ALA A 225 -33.44 11.54 -20.77
N ASP A 226 -33.09 10.24 -20.73
CA ASP A 226 -33.87 9.17 -21.35
C ASP A 226 -34.46 8.32 -20.23
N ILE A 227 -35.78 8.18 -20.20
CA ILE A 227 -36.51 7.50 -19.13
C ILE A 227 -37.40 6.44 -19.77
N ASP A 228 -36.92 5.20 -19.74
CA ASP A 228 -37.65 4.03 -20.27
C ASP A 228 -38.93 3.69 -19.48
N GLY A 229 -39.06 4.18 -18.27
CA GLY A 229 -40.17 3.94 -17.37
C GLY A 229 -41.11 5.12 -17.24
N THR A 230 -41.76 5.24 -16.09
CA THR A 230 -42.65 6.33 -15.75
C THR A 230 -41.90 7.45 -15.09
N LEU A 231 -42.09 8.71 -15.55
CA LEU A 231 -41.70 9.90 -14.82
C LEU A 231 -42.89 10.36 -13.97
N GLU A 232 -42.77 10.28 -12.66
CA GLU A 232 -43.72 10.85 -11.70
C GLU A 232 -43.13 12.13 -11.14
N ALA A 233 -43.87 13.22 -11.26
CA ALA A 233 -43.48 14.52 -10.78
C ALA A 233 -44.72 15.30 -10.31
N ASP A 234 -44.65 15.97 -9.18
CA ASP A 234 -45.74 16.82 -8.68
C ASP A 234 -46.05 17.94 -9.64
N VAL A 235 -45.06 18.53 -10.25
CA VAL A 235 -45.15 19.55 -11.29
C VAL A 235 -44.06 19.33 -12.34
N LEU A 236 -44.47 19.18 -13.59
CA LEU A 236 -43.56 19.22 -14.73
C LEU A 236 -43.64 20.61 -15.38
N THR A 237 -42.54 21.31 -15.49
CA THR A 237 -42.43 22.58 -16.21
C THR A 237 -41.53 22.45 -17.42
N VAL A 238 -41.88 23.10 -18.52
CA VAL A 238 -41.01 23.29 -19.69
C VAL A 238 -40.80 24.81 -19.85
N ASP A 239 -39.55 25.24 -19.88
CA ASP A 239 -39.19 26.65 -19.91
C ASP A 239 -39.86 27.53 -18.84
N GLY A 240 -40.02 26.94 -17.62
CA GLY A 240 -40.66 27.63 -16.49
C GLY A 240 -42.18 27.65 -16.53
N VAL A 241 -42.81 27.08 -17.55
CA VAL A 241 -44.27 26.99 -17.69
C VAL A 241 -44.73 25.55 -17.39
N ALA A 242 -45.77 25.41 -16.57
CA ALA A 242 -46.35 24.11 -16.28
C ALA A 242 -46.76 23.36 -17.58
N ALA A 243 -46.16 22.19 -17.79
CA ALA A 243 -46.52 21.35 -18.93
C ALA A 243 -47.94 20.78 -18.73
N LYS A 244 -48.80 20.97 -19.69
CA LYS A 244 -50.08 20.21 -19.73
C LYS A 244 -49.77 18.78 -20.09
N VAL A 245 -50.01 17.86 -19.17
CA VAL A 245 -49.99 16.43 -19.47
C VAL A 245 -51.16 16.15 -20.42
N ALA A 246 -50.90 15.41 -21.48
CA ALA A 246 -51.89 15.00 -22.42
C ALA A 246 -53.01 14.20 -21.70
N GLY A 247 -54.14 14.84 -21.48
CA GLY A 247 -55.37 14.26 -20.92
C GLY A 247 -56.54 14.52 -21.84
N LEU A 248 -57.70 13.96 -21.50
CA LEU A 248 -58.94 14.26 -22.23
C LEU A 248 -59.26 15.76 -22.04
N GLU A 249 -59.15 16.54 -23.11
CA GLU A 249 -59.58 17.94 -23.13
C GLU A 249 -61.03 17.99 -23.52
N THR A 250 -61.88 18.68 -22.74
CA THR A 250 -63.29 18.88 -23.03
C THR A 250 -63.47 20.19 -23.72
N ILE A 251 -64.07 20.17 -24.90
CA ILE A 251 -64.51 21.39 -25.58
C ILE A 251 -66.03 21.51 -25.35
N TYR A 252 -66.44 22.51 -24.58
CA TYR A 252 -67.84 22.79 -24.35
C TYR A 252 -68.41 23.60 -25.50
N VAL A 253 -69.47 23.08 -26.15
CA VAL A 253 -70.18 23.76 -27.24
C VAL A 253 -71.60 24.05 -26.74
N PRO A 254 -71.89 25.28 -26.34
CA PRO A 254 -73.22 25.67 -25.88
C PRO A 254 -74.27 25.64 -27.02
N ALA A 255 -75.51 25.43 -26.72
CA ALA A 255 -76.60 25.47 -27.71
C ALA A 255 -76.65 26.79 -28.55
N ALA A 256 -76.20 27.88 -27.93
CA ALA A 256 -76.10 29.20 -28.58
C ALA A 256 -74.98 29.25 -29.70
N ALA A 257 -74.08 28.28 -29.72
CA ALA A 257 -73.01 28.16 -30.74
C ALA A 257 -73.41 27.14 -31.84
N MET A 258 -74.55 26.57 -31.74
CA MET A 258 -75.11 25.63 -32.71
C MET A 258 -76.22 26.28 -33.54
N TYR A 259 -76.46 25.74 -34.72
CA TYR A 259 -77.54 26.19 -35.60
C TYR A 259 -78.13 25.00 -36.30
N PRO A 260 -79.49 25.02 -36.56
CA PRO A 260 -80.15 23.96 -37.23
C PRO A 260 -79.76 23.84 -38.69
N ASN A 261 -79.75 22.63 -39.22
CA ASN A 261 -79.63 22.43 -40.69
C ASN A 261 -80.76 23.03 -41.43
N THR A 262 -80.55 23.37 -42.73
CA THR A 262 -81.64 23.86 -43.60
C THR A 262 -82.69 22.76 -43.91
N THR A 263 -82.21 21.50 -44.00
CA THR A 263 -83.07 20.34 -44.20
C THR A 263 -82.94 19.45 -42.95
N SER A 264 -84.10 19.05 -42.39
CA SER A 264 -84.15 18.25 -41.18
C SER A 264 -83.35 18.88 -40.00
N GLY A 265 -83.41 20.18 -39.86
CA GLY A 265 -82.78 20.89 -38.71
C GLY A 265 -83.74 20.88 -37.50
N CYS A 266 -83.20 20.90 -36.34
CA CYS A 266 -83.90 21.12 -35.08
C CYS A 266 -84.60 22.48 -35.07
N SER A 267 -85.38 22.79 -34.02
CA SER A 267 -85.99 24.14 -33.86
C SER A 267 -84.95 25.23 -33.84
N SER A 268 -85.33 26.43 -34.20
CA SER A 268 -84.48 27.63 -34.04
C SER A 268 -84.11 27.85 -32.55
N LEU A 269 -82.95 28.42 -32.36
CA LEU A 269 -82.48 28.75 -31.03
C LEU A 269 -83.54 29.50 -30.21
N ALA A 270 -83.97 28.91 -29.15
CA ALA A 270 -84.90 29.50 -28.19
C ALA A 270 -84.28 29.86 -26.87
N GLN A 271 -84.92 30.71 -26.10
CA GLN A 271 -84.53 31.08 -24.78
C GLN A 271 -85.55 30.57 -23.80
N VAL A 272 -85.15 29.86 -22.83
CA VAL A 272 -86.00 29.26 -21.82
C VAL A 272 -85.60 29.78 -20.46
N GLU A 273 -86.55 30.36 -19.75
CA GLU A 273 -86.36 30.76 -18.35
C GLU A 273 -86.55 29.56 -17.44
N LEU A 274 -85.56 29.27 -16.66
CA LEU A 274 -85.68 28.27 -15.60
C LEU A 274 -86.48 28.83 -14.43
N SER A 275 -87.34 28.05 -13.84
CA SER A 275 -88.10 28.51 -12.65
C SER A 275 -87.15 29.02 -11.54
N ASN A 276 -87.28 30.32 -11.26
CA ASN A 276 -86.42 31.04 -10.29
C ASN A 276 -84.92 30.99 -10.59
N GLY A 277 -84.53 30.81 -11.85
CA GLY A 277 -83.15 30.64 -12.29
C GLY A 277 -82.78 31.45 -13.53
N PRO A 278 -81.53 31.32 -14.02
CA PRO A 278 -81.10 32.00 -15.24
C PRO A 278 -81.81 31.49 -16.48
N GLU A 279 -81.87 32.35 -17.51
CA GLU A 279 -82.23 31.93 -18.84
C GLU A 279 -81.18 31.08 -19.54
N ILE A 280 -81.56 29.98 -20.15
CA ILE A 280 -80.69 29.13 -20.95
C ILE A 280 -81.08 29.18 -22.43
N LYS A 281 -80.09 29.03 -23.30
CA LYS A 281 -80.30 28.90 -24.72
C LYS A 281 -80.45 27.41 -25.04
N VAL A 282 -81.51 27.08 -25.76
CA VAL A 282 -81.90 25.70 -26.12
C VAL A 282 -82.13 25.52 -27.61
N LEU A 283 -81.88 24.35 -28.09
CA LEU A 283 -82.31 23.86 -29.37
C LEU A 283 -83.22 22.63 -29.09
N ASP A 284 -84.45 22.69 -29.50
CA ASP A 284 -85.44 21.60 -29.30
C ASP A 284 -85.37 20.67 -30.48
N PHE A 285 -85.30 19.38 -30.21
CA PHE A 285 -85.28 18.30 -31.18
C PHE A 285 -86.59 17.53 -31.07
N ASP A 286 -87.22 17.19 -32.20
CA ASP A 286 -88.44 16.38 -32.24
C ASP A 286 -88.08 14.92 -31.94
N ALA A 287 -88.73 14.30 -31.00
CA ALA A 287 -88.46 12.93 -30.61
C ALA A 287 -88.93 11.90 -31.67
N SER A 288 -89.71 12.33 -32.70
CA SER A 288 -90.27 11.48 -33.74
C SER A 288 -89.58 11.62 -35.10
N SER A 289 -88.68 12.53 -35.26
CA SER A 289 -87.96 12.81 -36.53
C SER A 289 -86.44 12.98 -36.29
N ASP A 290 -85.65 12.54 -37.26
CA ASP A 290 -84.20 12.77 -37.23
C ASP A 290 -83.90 14.25 -37.54
N GLU A 291 -83.51 14.98 -36.51
CA GLU A 291 -83.19 16.37 -36.62
C GLU A 291 -81.67 16.60 -36.30
N ASN A 292 -81.12 17.64 -36.92
CA ASN A 292 -79.70 17.87 -36.84
C ASN A 292 -79.42 19.35 -36.48
N ALA A 293 -78.35 19.53 -35.65
CA ALA A 293 -77.72 20.82 -35.41
C ALA A 293 -76.26 20.74 -35.76
N GLN A 294 -75.72 21.88 -36.29
CA GLN A 294 -74.37 21.97 -36.71
C GLN A 294 -73.59 22.93 -35.76
N PHE A 295 -72.38 22.65 -35.58
CA PHE A 295 -71.44 23.56 -34.94
C PHE A 295 -70.00 23.44 -35.51
N THR A 296 -69.24 24.47 -35.34
CA THR A 296 -67.83 24.45 -35.73
C THR A 296 -66.98 24.60 -34.49
N VAL A 297 -65.95 23.74 -34.38
CA VAL A 297 -65.03 23.78 -33.27
C VAL A 297 -63.59 23.69 -33.81
N CYS A 298 -62.67 24.44 -33.18
CA CYS A 298 -61.24 24.30 -33.43
C CYS A 298 -60.66 23.40 -32.37
N PHE A 299 -60.06 22.30 -32.80
CA PHE A 299 -59.35 21.43 -31.90
C PHE A 299 -58.03 22.06 -31.42
N PRO A 300 -57.59 21.81 -30.18
CA PRO A 300 -56.33 22.26 -29.68
C PRO A 300 -55.18 21.66 -30.49
N LYS A 301 -54.03 22.37 -30.53
CA LYS A 301 -52.82 21.91 -31.22
C LYS A 301 -52.27 20.60 -30.68
N SER A 302 -52.66 20.26 -29.43
CA SER A 302 -52.31 19.01 -28.76
C SER A 302 -53.12 17.79 -29.22
N TRP A 303 -54.17 17.98 -30.04
CA TRP A 303 -54.96 16.87 -30.53
C TRP A 303 -54.17 16.03 -31.54
N ASN A 304 -54.12 14.76 -31.29
CA ASN A 304 -53.37 13.76 -32.09
C ASN A 304 -54.22 13.08 -33.21
N GLU A 305 -55.34 13.71 -33.61
CA GLU A 305 -56.30 13.18 -34.62
C GLU A 305 -56.98 11.86 -34.19
N GLY A 306 -56.96 11.53 -32.90
CA GLY A 306 -57.61 10.35 -32.35
C GLY A 306 -59.11 10.50 -32.20
N THR A 307 -59.74 9.51 -31.55
CA THR A 307 -61.20 9.42 -31.35
C THR A 307 -61.74 10.62 -30.53
N ILE A 308 -62.82 11.20 -30.99
CA ILE A 308 -63.60 12.23 -30.31
C ILE A 308 -64.85 11.57 -29.71
N THR A 309 -65.09 11.82 -28.42
CA THR A 309 -66.27 11.34 -27.74
C THR A 309 -67.24 12.51 -27.46
N PHE A 310 -68.48 12.38 -27.83
CA PHE A 310 -69.55 13.33 -27.47
C PHE A 310 -70.27 12.83 -26.21
N GLN A 311 -70.49 13.72 -25.27
CA GLN A 311 -71.23 13.49 -24.02
C GLN A 311 -72.44 14.39 -23.92
#